data_eceae3b755e9108c723ea902e67997ad
#
_entry.id   eceae3b755e9108c723ea902e67997ad
#
_cell.length_a   1.000
_cell.length_b   1.000
_cell.length_c   1.000
_cell.angle_alpha   90.00
_cell.angle_beta   90.00
_cell.angle_gamma   90.00
#
_symmetry.space_group_name_H-M   'P 1'
#
loop_
_entity.id
_entity.type
_entity.pdbx_description
1 polymer ?
#
loop_
_entity_poly.entity_id
_entity_poly.type
_entity_poly.pdbx_seq_one_letter_code
_entity_poly.pdbx_strand_id
1 'polypeptide(L)'
;LNEFGFIKDHNIRKLSEYLETSRSGQGKALQSGQRKQVWLLFKDYQKHLRDHHITDWHNIAIRFHDKAMAGNCSFPQYHCILIDEAQFFAKSWFDIVRKALILGGQLFLAADPTQGFLKRRQSWISSGIDVRGRTTKLAKPYRNSREILTFATRFYIQRQLTFGHQK
;
A
#
# COMPACT_ATOMS: atom_id res chain seq x y z
N LEU A 1 5.73 -10.57 -11.04
CA LEU A 1 6.44 -9.66 -10.11
C LEU A 1 5.49 -8.76 -9.31
N ASN A 2 4.43 -8.23 -9.91
CA ASN A 2 3.47 -7.34 -9.19
C ASN A 2 2.77 -8.05 -8.02
N GLU A 3 2.46 -9.34 -8.16
CA GLU A 3 1.80 -10.11 -7.11
C GLU A 3 2.73 -10.41 -5.93
N PHE A 4 4.03 -10.57 -6.15
CA PHE A 4 5.01 -10.70 -5.07
C PHE A 4 5.14 -9.40 -4.26
N GLY A 5 5.09 -8.25 -4.94
CA GLY A 5 4.99 -6.95 -4.29
C GLY A 5 3.73 -6.85 -3.43
N PHE A 6 2.57 -7.26 -3.95
CA PHE A 6 1.32 -7.27 -3.19
C PHE A 6 1.43 -8.12 -1.91
N ILE A 7 1.95 -9.34 -2.00
CA ILE A 7 2.15 -10.23 -0.84
C ILE A 7 3.02 -9.54 0.21
N LYS A 8 4.11 -8.90 -0.23
CA LYS A 8 5.05 -8.20 0.65
C LYS A 8 4.48 -6.92 1.26
N ASP A 9 3.80 -6.10 0.48
CA ASP A 9 3.21 -4.85 0.92
C ASP A 9 2.13 -5.05 1.98
N HIS A 10 1.39 -6.17 1.89
CA HIS A 10 0.37 -6.56 2.87
C HIS A 10 0.94 -7.37 4.04
N ASN A 11 2.26 -7.58 4.07
CA ASN A 11 2.94 -8.38 5.09
C ASN A 11 2.36 -9.79 5.26
N ILE A 12 1.95 -10.41 4.14
CA ILE A 12 1.38 -11.75 4.12
C ILE A 12 2.48 -12.77 4.34
N ARG A 13 2.34 -13.60 5.37
CA ARG A 13 3.36 -14.58 5.80
C ARG A 13 2.96 -16.02 5.56
N LYS A 14 1.66 -16.31 5.40
CA LYS A 14 1.12 -17.65 5.23
C LYS A 14 0.22 -17.73 4.01
N LEU A 15 0.13 -18.92 3.43
CA LEU A 15 -0.77 -19.18 2.30
C LEU A 15 -2.23 -18.91 2.66
N SER A 16 -2.67 -19.27 3.88
CA SER A 16 -4.03 -19.02 4.34
C SER A 16 -4.37 -17.52 4.31
N GLU A 17 -3.48 -16.68 4.85
CA GLU A 17 -3.62 -15.22 4.81
C GLU A 17 -3.71 -14.70 3.38
N TYR A 18 -2.87 -15.25 2.48
CA TYR A 18 -2.89 -14.85 1.07
C TYR A 18 -4.20 -15.22 0.38
N LEU A 19 -4.77 -16.40 0.69
CA LEU A 19 -6.04 -16.84 0.10
C LEU A 19 -7.23 -16.00 0.58
N GLU A 20 -7.19 -15.50 1.82
CA GLU A 20 -8.25 -14.70 2.44
C GLU A 20 -8.12 -13.21 2.14
N THR A 21 -6.91 -12.71 1.85
CA THR A 21 -6.67 -11.29 1.62
C THR A 21 -7.42 -10.79 0.40
N SER A 22 -8.20 -9.72 0.56
CA SER A 22 -8.87 -9.04 -0.56
C SER A 22 -7.82 -8.47 -1.53
N ARG A 23 -8.01 -8.73 -2.82
CA ARG A 23 -7.18 -8.20 -3.90
C ARG A 23 -7.82 -6.98 -4.58
N SER A 24 -8.58 -6.21 -3.84
CA SER A 24 -9.18 -4.98 -4.35
C SER A 24 -8.10 -4.04 -4.92
N GLY A 25 -8.32 -3.55 -6.14
CA GLY A 25 -7.36 -2.71 -6.85
C GLY A 25 -6.25 -3.44 -7.63
N GLN A 26 -6.19 -4.78 -7.56
CA GLN A 26 -5.29 -5.59 -8.39
C GLN A 26 -6.00 -5.98 -9.69
N GLY A 27 -5.79 -5.30 -10.76
CA GLY A 27 -6.53 -5.34 -12.03
C GLY A 27 -7.10 -6.70 -12.48
N LYS A 28 -6.47 -7.85 -12.20
CA LYS A 28 -6.93 -9.19 -12.59
C LYS A 28 -7.29 -10.04 -11.37
N ALA A 29 -8.49 -10.61 -11.37
CA ALA A 29 -8.88 -11.59 -10.36
C ALA A 29 -8.03 -12.86 -10.48
N LEU A 30 -7.58 -13.42 -9.36
CA LEU A 30 -6.92 -14.72 -9.28
C LEU A 30 -7.80 -15.68 -8.48
N GLN A 31 -8.06 -16.84 -9.06
CA GLN A 31 -8.76 -17.94 -8.39
C GLN A 31 -7.85 -18.60 -7.34
N SER A 32 -8.43 -19.33 -6.40
CA SER A 32 -7.70 -19.97 -5.30
C SER A 32 -6.56 -20.88 -5.81
N GLY A 33 -6.79 -21.66 -6.86
CA GLY A 33 -5.76 -22.51 -7.48
C GLY A 33 -4.57 -21.70 -8.01
N GLN A 34 -4.85 -20.58 -8.69
CA GLN A 34 -3.81 -19.70 -9.21
C GLN A 34 -3.04 -19.02 -8.06
N ARG A 35 -3.72 -18.60 -6.98
CA ARG A 35 -3.04 -18.07 -5.81
C ARG A 35 -2.09 -19.08 -5.16
N LYS A 36 -2.47 -20.37 -5.08
CA LYS A 36 -1.59 -21.42 -4.58
C LYS A 36 -0.32 -21.57 -5.44
N GLN A 37 -0.46 -21.53 -6.76
CA GLN A 37 0.69 -21.56 -7.67
C GLN A 37 1.59 -20.34 -7.51
N VAL A 38 1.01 -19.14 -7.44
CA VAL A 38 1.77 -17.90 -7.17
C VAL A 38 2.50 -17.99 -5.84
N TRP A 39 1.88 -18.55 -4.82
CA TRP A 39 2.52 -18.72 -3.50
C TRP A 39 3.73 -19.65 -3.55
N LEU A 40 3.67 -20.74 -4.30
CA LEU A 40 4.82 -21.64 -4.49
C LEU A 40 5.98 -20.90 -5.18
N LEU A 41 5.68 -20.21 -6.28
CA LEU A 41 6.68 -19.39 -7.00
C LEU A 41 7.24 -18.26 -6.11
N PHE A 42 6.42 -17.68 -5.26
CA PHE A 42 6.88 -16.68 -4.29
C PHE A 42 7.85 -17.27 -3.26
N LYS A 43 7.59 -18.47 -2.77
CA LYS A 43 8.50 -19.16 -1.86
C LYS A 43 9.84 -19.49 -2.51
N ASP A 44 9.81 -19.97 -3.75
CA ASP A 44 11.02 -20.27 -4.52
C ASP A 44 11.81 -18.99 -4.80
N TYR A 45 11.14 -17.89 -5.17
CA TYR A 45 11.75 -16.59 -5.32
C TYR A 45 12.41 -16.10 -4.02
N GLN A 46 11.74 -16.22 -2.88
CA GLN A 46 12.30 -15.84 -1.59
C GLN A 46 13.50 -16.70 -1.19
N LYS A 47 13.45 -18.01 -1.53
CA LYS A 47 14.60 -18.92 -1.35
C LYS A 47 15.77 -18.48 -2.23
N HIS A 48 15.54 -18.22 -3.50
CA HIS A 48 16.58 -17.73 -4.42
C HIS A 48 17.27 -16.47 -3.89
N LEU A 49 16.49 -15.48 -3.42
CA LEU A 49 17.07 -14.27 -2.84
C LEU A 49 17.99 -14.56 -1.64
N ARG A 50 17.59 -15.49 -0.77
CA ARG A 50 18.41 -15.89 0.40
C ARG A 50 19.68 -16.63 -0.01
N ASP A 51 19.56 -17.61 -0.90
CA ASP A 51 20.67 -18.47 -1.31
C ASP A 51 21.78 -17.68 -2.03
N HIS A 52 21.39 -16.62 -2.75
CA HIS A 52 22.32 -15.73 -3.47
C HIS A 52 22.71 -14.45 -2.71
N HIS A 53 22.27 -14.31 -1.44
CA HIS A 53 22.51 -13.12 -0.62
C HIS A 53 22.09 -11.80 -1.26
N ILE A 54 21.06 -11.81 -2.11
CA ILE A 54 20.48 -10.63 -2.76
C ILE A 54 19.15 -10.23 -2.11
N THR A 55 18.74 -9.00 -2.34
CA THR A 55 17.47 -8.50 -1.80
C THR A 55 16.76 -7.61 -2.82
N ASP A 56 15.46 -7.48 -2.70
CA ASP A 56 14.68 -6.50 -3.44
C ASP A 56 14.17 -5.38 -2.51
N TRP A 57 13.66 -4.29 -3.11
CA TRP A 57 13.18 -3.13 -2.38
C TRP A 57 12.09 -3.45 -1.34
N HIS A 58 11.16 -4.35 -1.66
CA HIS A 58 10.11 -4.74 -0.73
C HIS A 58 10.66 -5.53 0.46
N ASN A 59 11.70 -6.35 0.25
CA ASN A 59 12.35 -7.08 1.33
C ASN A 59 13.07 -6.16 2.31
N ILE A 60 13.62 -5.03 1.86
CA ILE A 60 14.25 -4.04 2.75
C ILE A 60 13.20 -3.52 3.74
N ALA A 61 12.04 -3.09 3.23
CA ALA A 61 10.95 -2.59 4.06
C ALA A 61 10.42 -3.66 5.05
N ILE A 62 10.29 -4.90 4.60
CA ILE A 62 9.85 -6.02 5.44
C ILE A 62 10.86 -6.34 6.55
N ARG A 63 12.15 -6.39 6.22
CA ARG A 63 13.20 -6.65 7.23
C ARG A 63 13.24 -5.55 8.28
N PHE A 64 13.06 -4.30 7.87
CA PHE A 64 12.97 -3.19 8.81
C PHE A 64 11.71 -3.30 9.68
N HIS A 65 10.56 -3.58 9.06
CA HIS A 65 9.31 -3.82 9.79
C HIS A 65 9.49 -4.93 10.85
N ASP A 66 10.05 -6.08 10.47
CA ASP A 66 10.22 -7.21 11.39
C ASP A 66 11.14 -6.86 12.56
N LYS A 67 12.26 -6.17 12.30
CA LYS A 67 13.16 -5.67 13.35
C LYS A 67 12.48 -4.66 14.27
N ALA A 68 11.70 -3.74 13.69
CA ALA A 68 10.97 -2.73 14.44
C ALA A 68 9.90 -3.37 15.35
N MET A 69 9.15 -4.33 14.83
CA MET A 69 8.10 -5.01 15.60
C MET A 69 8.67 -5.92 16.69
N ALA A 70 9.82 -6.55 16.44
CA ALA A 70 10.52 -7.36 17.43
C ALA A 70 11.26 -6.54 18.52
N GLY A 71 11.29 -5.21 18.41
CA GLY A 71 12.05 -4.36 19.32
C GLY A 71 13.57 -4.41 19.13
N ASN A 72 14.03 -5.02 18.02
CA ASN A 72 15.46 -5.22 17.73
C ASN A 72 16.09 -4.03 17.01
N CYS A 73 15.42 -2.89 16.96
CA CYS A 73 15.99 -1.62 16.49
C CYS A 73 15.40 -0.46 17.32
N SER A 74 16.26 0.51 17.59
CA SER A 74 15.84 1.79 18.15
C SER A 74 15.70 2.80 17.02
N PHE A 75 14.63 3.57 17.06
CA PHE A 75 14.43 4.71 16.17
C PHE A 75 13.72 5.83 16.91
N PRO A 76 13.86 7.08 16.45
CA PRO A 76 13.28 8.23 17.12
C PRO A 76 11.77 8.08 17.33
N GLN A 77 11.28 8.62 18.43
CA GLN A 77 9.87 8.73 18.75
C GLN A 77 9.39 10.14 18.43
N TYR A 78 8.26 10.28 17.78
CA TYR A 78 7.73 11.56 17.31
C TYR A 78 6.38 11.87 17.93
N HIS A 79 6.15 13.13 18.28
CA HIS A 79 4.86 13.66 18.71
C HIS A 79 3.88 13.80 17.54
N CYS A 80 4.41 14.09 16.35
CA CYS A 80 3.64 14.26 15.15
C CYS A 80 4.42 13.71 13.95
N ILE A 81 3.74 12.97 13.07
CA ILE A 81 4.28 12.52 11.79
C ILE A 81 3.35 13.01 10.69
N LEU A 82 3.93 13.67 9.69
CA LEU A 82 3.22 14.10 8.49
C LEU A 82 3.71 13.25 7.32
N ILE A 83 2.75 12.69 6.57
CA ILE A 83 3.05 11.87 5.39
C ILE A 83 2.37 12.52 4.19
N ASP A 84 3.17 12.93 3.22
CA ASP A 84 2.68 13.32 1.90
C ASP A 84 2.64 12.10 0.98
N GLU A 85 1.76 12.13 -0.04
CA GLU A 85 1.56 11.03 -0.99
C GLU A 85 1.27 9.68 -0.31
N ALA A 86 0.51 9.73 0.79
CA ALA A 86 0.26 8.57 1.65
C ALA A 86 -0.45 7.39 0.92
N GLN A 87 -1.09 7.64 -0.25
CA GLN A 87 -1.67 6.57 -1.08
C GLN A 87 -0.63 5.57 -1.61
N PHE A 88 0.66 5.91 -1.58
CA PHE A 88 1.75 5.01 -1.98
C PHE A 88 2.30 4.16 -0.84
N PHE A 89 1.89 4.43 0.40
CA PHE A 89 2.37 3.68 1.56
C PHE A 89 1.77 2.29 1.62
N ALA A 90 2.61 1.29 1.90
CA ALA A 90 2.19 -0.06 2.19
C ALA A 90 1.67 -0.18 3.63
N LYS A 91 0.85 -1.20 3.91
CA LYS A 91 0.36 -1.48 5.27
C LYS A 91 1.52 -1.63 6.28
N SER A 92 2.55 -2.39 5.92
CA SER A 92 3.75 -2.59 6.76
C SER A 92 4.48 -1.28 7.08
N TRP A 93 4.40 -0.28 6.21
CA TRP A 93 5.00 1.03 6.46
C TRP A 93 4.20 1.82 7.50
N PHE A 94 2.86 1.72 7.46
CA PHE A 94 2.02 2.34 8.50
C PHE A 94 2.20 1.68 9.87
N ASP A 95 2.51 0.38 9.92
CA ASP A 95 2.87 -0.28 11.18
C ASP A 95 4.14 0.33 11.78
N ILE A 96 5.16 0.60 10.96
CA ILE A 96 6.39 1.28 11.37
C ILE A 96 6.10 2.71 11.85
N VAL A 97 5.30 3.47 11.08
CA VAL A 97 4.91 4.84 11.42
C VAL A 97 4.23 4.89 12.78
N ARG A 98 3.27 3.98 13.03
CA ARG A 98 2.61 3.90 14.34
C ARG A 98 3.58 3.58 15.48
N LYS A 99 4.57 2.72 15.21
CA LYS A 99 5.61 2.40 16.19
C LYS A 99 6.51 3.60 16.50
N ALA A 100 6.70 4.49 15.53
CA ALA A 100 7.50 5.72 15.68
C ALA A 100 6.73 6.87 16.34
N LEU A 101 5.42 6.76 16.52
CA LEU A 101 4.63 7.74 17.26
C LEU A 101 4.68 7.44 18.76
N ILE A 102 4.81 8.48 19.57
CA ILE A 102 4.59 8.39 21.03
C ILE A 102 3.12 8.07 21.32
N LEU A 103 2.82 7.63 22.52
CA LEU A 103 1.44 7.51 22.99
C LEU A 103 0.72 8.86 22.93
N GLY A 104 -0.42 8.91 22.24
CA GLY A 104 -1.16 10.15 21.98
C GLY A 104 -0.59 11.01 20.84
N GLY A 105 0.44 10.55 20.15
CA GLY A 105 1.02 11.24 19.01
C GLY A 105 0.04 11.36 17.84
N GLN A 106 0.26 12.36 17.00
CA GLN A 106 -0.63 12.71 15.89
C GLN A 106 -0.06 12.24 14.54
N LEU A 107 -0.93 11.73 13.68
CA LEU A 107 -0.61 11.35 12.31
C LEU A 107 -1.42 12.20 11.34
N PHE A 108 -0.75 12.94 10.47
CA PHE A 108 -1.35 13.69 9.38
C PHE A 108 -1.00 13.04 8.05
N LEU A 109 -2.02 12.80 7.20
CA LEU A 109 -1.85 12.17 5.90
C LEU A 109 -2.38 13.11 4.81
N ALA A 110 -1.54 13.43 3.84
CA ALA A 110 -1.96 14.01 2.58
C ALA A 110 -1.95 12.90 1.51
N ALA A 111 -3.04 12.78 0.77
CA ALA A 111 -3.19 11.72 -0.21
C ALA A 111 -4.07 12.16 -1.38
N ASP A 112 -3.72 11.73 -2.58
CA ASP A 112 -4.55 11.90 -3.76
C ASP A 112 -5.18 10.55 -4.15
N PRO A 113 -6.48 10.35 -3.88
CA PRO A 113 -7.17 9.10 -4.21
C PRO A 113 -7.26 8.85 -5.72
N THR A 114 -7.05 9.87 -6.56
CA THR A 114 -7.10 9.73 -8.02
C THR A 114 -5.80 9.15 -8.59
N GLN A 115 -4.68 9.35 -7.91
CA GLN A 115 -3.37 8.80 -8.29
C GLN A 115 -3.16 7.35 -7.84
N GLY A 116 -4.01 6.82 -6.98
CA GLY A 116 -3.97 5.43 -6.49
C GLY A 116 -4.16 4.35 -7.58
N PHE A 117 -4.38 4.77 -8.86
CA PHE A 117 -4.40 3.83 -9.99
C PHE A 117 -3.02 3.19 -10.26
N LEU A 118 -1.95 3.81 -9.79
CA LEU A 118 -0.59 3.38 -10.14
C LEU A 118 -0.14 2.12 -9.42
N LYS A 119 -0.70 1.71 -8.28
CA LYS A 119 -0.39 0.37 -7.70
C LYS A 119 -1.09 -0.02 -6.39
N ARG A 120 -1.68 0.89 -5.58
CA ARG A 120 -2.09 0.52 -4.21
C ARG A 120 -3.40 1.22 -3.81
N ARG A 121 -4.55 0.66 -4.20
CA ARG A 121 -5.82 1.04 -3.57
C ARG A 121 -5.98 0.27 -2.26
N GLN A 122 -5.35 0.75 -1.21
CA GLN A 122 -5.62 0.25 0.13
C GLN A 122 -6.65 1.14 0.82
N SER A 123 -7.59 0.52 1.50
CA SER A 123 -8.44 1.23 2.45
C SER A 123 -7.59 1.65 3.66
N TRP A 124 -7.74 2.89 4.11
CA TRP A 124 -7.09 3.37 5.33
C TRP A 124 -7.39 2.47 6.53
N ILE A 125 -8.64 2.00 6.64
CA ILE A 125 -9.07 1.08 7.68
C ILE A 125 -8.32 -0.25 7.59
N SER A 126 -8.14 -0.81 6.40
CA SER A 126 -7.37 -2.06 6.22
C SER A 126 -5.88 -1.89 6.55
N SER A 127 -5.38 -0.66 6.48
CA SER A 127 -4.03 -0.28 6.92
C SER A 127 -3.96 0.05 8.41
N GLY A 128 -5.08 -0.11 9.15
CA GLY A 128 -5.15 0.17 10.58
C GLY A 128 -5.24 1.65 10.92
N ILE A 129 -5.67 2.49 9.98
CA ILE A 129 -5.82 3.94 10.20
C ILE A 129 -7.30 4.31 10.10
N ASP A 130 -7.88 4.72 11.23
CA ASP A 130 -9.25 5.22 11.25
C ASP A 130 -9.28 6.71 10.92
N VAL A 131 -9.77 7.00 9.71
CA VAL A 131 -9.92 8.38 9.20
C VAL A 131 -11.36 8.89 9.25
N ARG A 132 -12.30 8.13 9.81
CA ARG A 132 -13.72 8.51 9.87
C ARG A 132 -13.90 9.79 10.67
N GLY A 133 -14.63 10.75 10.10
CA GLY A 133 -14.85 12.06 10.71
C GLY A 133 -13.61 12.97 10.75
N ARG A 134 -12.46 12.55 10.18
CA ARG A 134 -11.19 13.28 10.22
C ARG A 134 -10.62 13.56 8.83
N THR A 135 -11.47 13.49 7.80
CA THR A 135 -11.04 13.70 6.42
C THR A 135 -11.54 15.03 5.90
N THR A 136 -10.62 15.84 5.39
CA THR A 136 -10.94 17.09 4.67
C THR A 136 -10.53 16.94 3.22
N LYS A 137 -11.43 17.29 2.30
CA LYS A 137 -11.14 17.26 0.87
C LYS A 137 -10.76 18.65 0.37
N LEU A 138 -9.58 18.78 -0.21
CA LEU A 138 -9.17 19.98 -0.93
C LEU A 138 -9.75 19.91 -2.35
N ALA A 139 -10.79 20.73 -2.62
CA ALA A 139 -11.53 20.66 -3.87
C ALA A 139 -11.00 21.60 -4.96
N LYS A 140 -10.21 22.64 -4.57
CA LYS A 140 -9.73 23.66 -5.50
C LYS A 140 -8.28 23.39 -5.90
N PRO A 141 -8.01 23.08 -7.18
CA PRO A 141 -6.65 22.95 -7.66
C PRO A 141 -6.03 24.34 -7.90
N TYR A 142 -4.76 24.49 -7.51
CA TYR A 142 -4.00 25.74 -7.67
C TYR A 142 -2.82 25.63 -8.63
N ARG A 143 -2.44 24.40 -9.03
CA ARG A 143 -1.25 24.15 -9.85
C ARG A 143 -1.49 24.14 -11.35
N ASN A 144 -2.73 23.82 -11.78
CA ASN A 144 -3.03 23.60 -13.19
C ASN A 144 -4.02 24.65 -13.69
N SER A 145 -3.93 24.99 -14.99
CA SER A 145 -4.93 25.81 -15.63
C SER A 145 -6.27 25.07 -15.70
N ARG A 146 -7.35 25.82 -15.90
CA ARG A 146 -8.71 25.27 -16.03
C ARG A 146 -8.82 24.27 -17.18
N GLU A 147 -8.13 24.53 -18.30
CA GLU A 147 -8.14 23.71 -19.50
C GLU A 147 -7.48 22.35 -19.24
N ILE A 148 -6.29 22.35 -18.61
CA ILE A 148 -5.57 21.13 -18.22
C ILE A 148 -6.41 20.30 -17.26
N LEU A 149 -7.04 20.95 -16.27
CA LEU A 149 -7.88 20.26 -15.31
C LEU A 149 -9.11 19.64 -15.97
N THR A 150 -9.76 20.36 -16.88
CA THR A 150 -10.93 19.86 -17.63
C THR A 150 -10.55 18.64 -18.46
N PHE A 151 -9.42 18.70 -19.16
CA PHE A 151 -8.89 17.57 -19.94
C PHE A 151 -8.61 16.35 -19.05
N ALA A 152 -7.87 16.53 -17.97
CA ALA A 152 -7.52 15.46 -17.05
C ALA A 152 -8.78 14.81 -16.41
N THR A 153 -9.76 15.63 -16.03
CA THR A 153 -11.03 15.13 -15.46
C THR A 153 -11.82 14.30 -16.47
N ARG A 154 -11.93 14.75 -17.71
CA ARG A 154 -12.59 13.99 -18.79
C ARG A 154 -11.90 12.65 -19.02
N PHE A 155 -10.57 12.65 -19.09
CA PHE A 155 -9.78 11.43 -19.27
C PHE A 155 -9.97 10.44 -18.09
N TYR A 156 -9.99 10.94 -16.86
CA TYR A 156 -10.21 10.13 -15.67
C TYR A 156 -11.61 9.51 -15.63
N ILE A 157 -12.65 10.28 -15.95
CA ILE A 157 -14.04 9.79 -15.98
C ILE A 157 -14.19 8.73 -17.08
N GLN A 158 -13.68 8.99 -18.28
CA GLN A 158 -13.74 8.05 -19.40
C GLN A 158 -13.07 6.72 -19.05
N ARG A 159 -11.92 6.78 -18.38
CA ARG A 159 -11.23 5.57 -17.91
C ARG A 159 -12.03 4.80 -16.86
N GLN A 160 -12.70 5.46 -15.93
CA GLN A 160 -13.56 4.81 -14.96
C GLN A 160 -14.75 4.09 -15.63
N LEU A 161 -15.37 4.71 -16.64
CA LEU A 161 -16.44 4.10 -17.40
C LEU A 161 -15.97 2.86 -18.20
N THR A 162 -14.79 2.92 -18.78
CA THR A 162 -14.23 1.81 -19.58
C THR A 162 -13.84 0.61 -18.74
N PHE A 163 -13.33 0.81 -17.52
CA PHE A 163 -12.85 -0.26 -16.64
C PHE A 163 -13.80 -0.60 -15.49
N GLY A 164 -14.85 0.20 -15.26
CA GLY A 164 -15.84 -0.02 -14.20
C GLY A 164 -16.88 -1.11 -14.54
N HIS A 165 -16.99 -1.52 -15.78
CA HIS A 165 -17.92 -2.56 -16.26
C HIS A 165 -17.34 -3.98 -16.28
N GLN A 166 -16.12 -4.18 -15.79
CA GLN A 166 -15.54 -5.52 -15.59
C GLN A 166 -15.65 -5.91 -14.10
N LYS A 167 -16.89 -6.02 -13.61
CA LYS A 167 -17.18 -6.70 -12.34
C LYS A 167 -17.78 -8.06 -12.62
#